data_a3106c5d736ca16191b5103df787b83a
#
_entry.id   a3106c5d736ca16191b5103df787b83a
#
_cell.length_a   1.000
_cell.length_b   1.000
_cell.length_c   1.000
_cell.angle_alpha   90.00
_cell.angle_beta   90.00
_cell.angle_gamma   90.00
#
_symmetry.space_group_name_H-M   'P 1'
#
loop_
_entity.id
_entity.type
_entity.pdbx_description
1 polymer ?
#
loop_
_entity_poly.entity_id
_entity_poly.type
_entity_poly.pdbx_seq_one_letter_code
_entity_poly.pdbx_strand_id
1 'polypeptide(L)'
;MSNITLVTGIWDIGRGELSEGWSRPYQHYLDKFEQLLKCEENMIIFGDTELESFVFERRSRENTQFITRPLSWFRESEFFDKIQKIRTNENWQNLAGWLKESTQGRLENYNPLVMSKVFLLHDAKIMDS
;
A
#
# COMPACT_ATOMS: atom_id res chain seq x y z
N MET A 1 -13.39 16.73 19.99
CA MET A 1 -12.19 16.51 19.13
C MET A 1 -11.66 15.11 19.37
N SER A 2 -11.43 14.38 18.32
CA SER A 2 -10.91 13.03 18.44
C SER A 2 -9.41 13.04 18.72
N ASN A 3 -8.96 12.12 19.58
CA ASN A 3 -7.54 11.86 19.83
C ASN A 3 -7.01 10.72 18.97
N ILE A 4 -7.85 10.23 18.03
CA ILE A 4 -7.50 9.12 17.16
C ILE A 4 -6.99 9.67 15.83
N THR A 5 -5.88 9.15 15.35
CA THR A 5 -5.37 9.42 14.02
C THR A 5 -5.32 8.10 13.25
N LEU A 6 -6.00 8.05 12.11
CA LEU A 6 -5.96 6.91 11.24
C LEU A 6 -4.77 7.02 10.30
N VAL A 7 -4.02 5.96 10.17
CA VAL A 7 -2.85 5.89 9.29
C VAL A 7 -3.15 4.88 8.18
N THR A 8 -3.05 5.32 6.94
CA THR A 8 -3.36 4.46 5.80
C THR A 8 -2.50 4.84 4.60
N GLY A 9 -2.58 4.05 3.56
CA GLY A 9 -1.92 4.31 2.30
C GLY A 9 -2.49 3.43 1.21
N ILE A 10 -2.32 3.86 -0.03
CA ILE A 10 -2.77 3.10 -1.19
C ILE A 10 -1.79 3.30 -2.35
N TRP A 11 -1.48 2.20 -3.03
CA TRP A 11 -0.58 2.20 -4.19
C TRP A 11 -1.09 1.25 -5.25
N ASP A 12 -0.92 1.64 -6.51
CA ASP A 12 -1.16 0.74 -7.63
C ASP A 12 0.07 -0.15 -7.81
N ILE A 13 -0.03 -1.40 -7.38
CA ILE A 13 1.06 -2.36 -7.48
C ILE A 13 0.83 -3.40 -8.59
N GLY A 14 -0.15 -3.16 -9.47
CA GLY A 14 -0.40 -4.03 -10.62
C GLY A 14 -1.38 -5.16 -10.37
N ARG A 15 -2.21 -5.10 -9.32
CA ARG A 15 -3.18 -6.16 -9.03
C ARG A 15 -4.23 -6.36 -10.12
N GLY A 16 -4.46 -5.33 -10.95
CA GLY A 16 -5.38 -5.41 -12.08
C GLY A 16 -4.87 -6.28 -13.22
N GLU A 17 -3.57 -6.57 -13.24
CA GLU A 17 -2.91 -7.37 -14.29
C GLU A 17 -2.80 -8.85 -13.94
N LEU A 18 -3.32 -9.27 -12.79
CA LEU A 18 -3.27 -10.66 -12.37
C LEU A 18 -4.35 -11.48 -13.06
N SER A 19 -4.17 -12.81 -13.05
CA SER A 19 -5.15 -13.74 -13.61
C SER A 19 -6.47 -13.69 -12.85
N GLU A 20 -7.52 -14.21 -13.48
CA GLU A 20 -8.86 -14.25 -12.89
C GLU A 20 -8.84 -14.91 -11.51
N GLY A 21 -9.57 -14.33 -10.59
CA GLY A 21 -9.60 -14.76 -9.19
C GLY A 21 -8.61 -14.01 -8.30
N TRP A 22 -7.50 -13.53 -8.86
CA TRP A 22 -6.51 -12.74 -8.13
C TRP A 22 -6.54 -11.26 -8.51
N SER A 23 -7.06 -10.95 -9.69
CA SER A 23 -7.09 -9.59 -10.21
C SER A 23 -8.01 -8.68 -9.40
N ARG A 24 -7.49 -7.49 -9.09
CA ARG A 24 -8.27 -6.40 -8.50
C ARG A 24 -7.79 -5.10 -9.13
N PRO A 25 -8.58 -4.45 -10.00
CA PRO A 25 -8.16 -3.19 -10.62
C PRO A 25 -7.97 -2.11 -9.55
N TYR A 26 -7.05 -1.18 -9.81
CA TYR A 26 -6.75 -0.11 -8.88
C TYR A 26 -7.99 0.72 -8.55
N GLN A 27 -8.88 0.92 -9.52
CA GLN A 27 -10.13 1.65 -9.30
C GLN A 27 -11.00 1.03 -8.20
N HIS A 28 -10.97 -0.31 -8.08
CA HIS A 28 -11.67 -1.01 -7.00
C HIS A 28 -11.17 -0.53 -5.63
N TYR A 29 -9.86 -0.35 -5.48
CA TYR A 29 -9.28 0.13 -4.22
C TYR A 29 -9.53 1.62 -4.02
N LEU A 30 -9.50 2.41 -5.09
CA LEU A 30 -9.81 3.84 -5.00
C LEU A 30 -11.25 4.08 -4.56
N ASP A 31 -12.19 3.28 -5.07
CA ASP A 31 -13.60 3.38 -4.68
C ASP A 31 -13.78 3.10 -3.18
N LYS A 32 -13.11 2.07 -2.67
CA LYS A 32 -13.12 1.75 -1.24
C LYS A 32 -12.45 2.84 -0.42
N PHE A 33 -11.32 3.34 -0.91
CA PHE A 33 -10.57 4.41 -0.26
C PHE A 33 -11.40 5.69 -0.16
N GLU A 34 -12.14 6.02 -1.21
CA GLU A 34 -13.03 7.18 -1.19
C GLU A 34 -14.03 7.10 -0.05
N GLN A 35 -14.58 5.91 0.22
CA GLN A 35 -15.49 5.71 1.36
C GLN A 35 -14.79 5.98 2.69
N LEU A 36 -13.54 5.49 2.83
CA LEU A 36 -12.75 5.72 4.04
C LEU A 36 -12.48 7.22 4.25
N LEU A 37 -12.24 7.97 3.19
CA LEU A 37 -11.94 9.40 3.26
C LEU A 37 -13.10 10.23 3.79
N LYS A 38 -14.31 9.66 3.86
CA LYS A 38 -15.49 10.33 4.42
C LYS A 38 -15.48 10.36 5.94
N CYS A 39 -14.61 9.62 6.60
CA CYS A 39 -14.54 9.65 8.06
C CYS A 39 -14.06 11.02 8.54
N GLU A 40 -14.44 11.41 9.76
CA GLU A 40 -14.12 12.72 10.31
C GLU A 40 -12.85 12.72 11.15
N GLU A 41 -12.25 11.55 11.36
CA GLU A 41 -11.04 11.43 12.15
C GLU A 41 -9.83 12.07 11.47
N ASN A 42 -8.82 12.45 12.26
CA ASN A 42 -7.55 12.87 11.71
C ASN A 42 -6.92 11.72 10.91
N MET A 43 -6.28 12.04 9.80
CA MET A 43 -5.65 11.01 8.97
C MET A 43 -4.24 11.40 8.57
N ILE A 44 -3.37 10.40 8.52
CA ILE A 44 -2.07 10.47 7.86
C ILE A 44 -2.11 9.46 6.73
N ILE A 45 -1.93 9.93 5.50
CA ILE A 45 -2.09 9.12 4.29
C ILE A 45 -0.79 9.09 3.52
N PHE A 46 -0.32 7.88 3.22
CA PHE A 46 0.85 7.64 2.38
C PHE A 46 0.43 7.23 0.99
N GLY A 47 1.17 7.63 -0.02
CA GLY A 47 0.89 7.23 -1.39
C GLY A 47 1.82 7.90 -2.39
N ASP A 48 1.63 7.57 -3.66
CA ASP A 48 2.30 8.27 -4.75
C ASP A 48 1.81 9.70 -4.88
N THR A 49 2.61 10.54 -5.53
CA THR A 49 2.31 11.96 -5.71
C THR A 49 0.92 12.21 -6.31
N GLU A 50 0.51 11.37 -7.25
CA GLU A 50 -0.78 11.52 -7.94
C GLU A 50 -1.98 11.33 -7.02
N LEU A 51 -1.81 10.65 -5.89
CA LEU A 51 -2.89 10.44 -4.94
C LEU A 51 -3.22 11.70 -4.14
N GLU A 52 -2.29 12.63 -4.02
CA GLU A 52 -2.46 13.81 -3.17
C GLU A 52 -3.70 14.62 -3.55
N SER A 53 -3.90 14.90 -4.83
CA SER A 53 -5.06 15.67 -5.28
C SER A 53 -6.38 14.93 -5.02
N PHE A 54 -6.39 13.61 -5.22
CA PHE A 54 -7.56 12.78 -4.91
C PHE A 54 -7.98 12.93 -3.45
N VAL A 55 -6.99 12.95 -2.55
CA VAL A 55 -7.23 13.08 -1.11
C VAL A 55 -7.78 14.47 -0.79
N PHE A 56 -7.11 15.53 -1.26
CA PHE A 56 -7.47 16.89 -0.86
C PHE A 56 -8.64 17.49 -1.64
N GLU A 57 -9.14 16.80 -2.65
CA GLU A 57 -10.44 17.10 -3.23
C GLU A 57 -11.58 16.64 -2.30
N ARG A 58 -11.28 15.74 -1.36
CA ARG A 58 -12.27 15.10 -0.48
C ARG A 58 -12.08 15.41 1.00
N ARG A 59 -10.91 15.88 1.41
CA ARG A 59 -10.58 16.12 2.82
C ARG A 59 -9.93 17.47 3.02
N SER A 60 -10.11 18.03 4.22
CA SER A 60 -9.47 19.28 4.63
C SER A 60 -8.01 19.04 5.05
N ARG A 61 -7.14 19.98 4.74
CA ARG A 61 -5.76 19.97 5.22
C ARG A 61 -5.63 20.18 6.73
N GLU A 62 -6.71 20.63 7.37
CA GLU A 62 -6.73 20.84 8.82
C GLU A 62 -6.66 19.55 9.61
N ASN A 63 -7.20 18.47 9.06
CA ASN A 63 -7.23 17.16 9.74
C ASN A 63 -6.56 16.05 8.95
N THR A 64 -5.82 16.39 7.89
CA THR A 64 -5.23 15.39 7.01
C THR A 64 -3.81 15.79 6.61
N GLN A 65 -2.87 14.87 6.82
CA GLN A 65 -1.52 14.97 6.28
C GLN A 65 -1.36 13.96 5.16
N PHE A 66 -0.74 14.39 4.06
CA PHE A 66 -0.36 13.48 2.98
C PHE A 66 1.16 13.41 2.88
N ILE A 67 1.69 12.21 2.90
CA ILE A 67 3.12 11.97 2.84
C ILE A 67 3.40 11.14 1.59
N THR A 68 4.14 11.74 0.65
CA THR A 68 4.50 11.04 -0.57
C THR A 68 5.52 9.95 -0.28
N ARG A 69 5.19 8.72 -0.72
CA ARG A 69 6.08 7.56 -0.70
C ARG A 69 5.91 6.84 -2.02
N PRO A 70 6.79 7.05 -3.01
CA PRO A 70 6.66 6.38 -4.30
C PRO A 70 6.97 4.89 -4.17
N LEU A 71 6.53 4.09 -5.13
CA LEU A 71 6.83 2.65 -5.13
C LEU A 71 8.34 2.37 -5.07
N SER A 72 9.16 3.26 -5.63
CA SER A 72 10.61 3.12 -5.56
C SER A 72 11.14 3.08 -4.11
N TRP A 73 10.43 3.72 -3.18
CA TRP A 73 10.83 3.70 -1.77
C TRP A 73 10.83 2.27 -1.21
N PHE A 74 9.87 1.44 -1.62
CA PHE A 74 9.80 0.05 -1.18
C PHE A 74 10.93 -0.79 -1.76
N ARG A 75 11.43 -0.43 -2.96
CA ARG A 75 12.55 -1.13 -3.60
C ARG A 75 13.89 -0.87 -2.90
N GLU A 76 13.99 0.21 -2.16
CA GLU A 76 15.18 0.59 -1.43
C GLU A 76 15.29 -0.12 -0.08
N SER A 77 14.28 -0.89 0.32
CA SER A 77 14.33 -1.65 1.57
C SER A 77 15.37 -2.76 1.48
N GLU A 78 16.02 -3.02 2.62
CA GLU A 78 17.08 -4.04 2.69
C GLU A 78 16.56 -5.46 2.41
N PHE A 79 15.27 -5.70 2.54
CA PHE A 79 14.68 -7.02 2.30
C PHE A 79 14.11 -7.19 0.89
N PHE A 80 14.11 -6.16 0.06
CA PHE A 80 13.49 -6.23 -1.27
C PHE A 80 14.09 -7.34 -2.14
N ASP A 81 15.41 -7.36 -2.27
CA ASP A 81 16.08 -8.36 -3.11
C ASP A 81 15.87 -9.78 -2.61
N LYS A 82 15.86 -9.98 -1.29
CA LYS A 82 15.59 -11.29 -0.70
C LYS A 82 14.18 -11.78 -1.04
N ILE A 83 13.21 -10.88 -0.98
CA ILE A 83 11.82 -11.19 -1.36
C ILE A 83 11.75 -11.61 -2.82
N GLN A 84 12.41 -10.88 -3.72
CA GLN A 84 12.38 -11.21 -5.15
C GLN A 84 13.00 -12.60 -5.40
N LYS A 85 14.08 -12.94 -4.73
CA LYS A 85 14.69 -14.26 -4.85
C LYS A 85 13.75 -15.37 -4.38
N ILE A 86 13.03 -15.14 -3.28
CA ILE A 86 12.10 -16.14 -2.74
C ILE A 86 10.93 -16.37 -3.67
N ARG A 87 10.25 -15.29 -4.10
CA ARG A 87 9.03 -15.44 -4.91
C ARG A 87 9.31 -16.01 -6.31
N THR A 88 10.53 -15.87 -6.84
CA THR A 88 10.92 -16.42 -8.13
C THR A 88 11.57 -17.80 -8.02
N ASN A 89 11.71 -18.33 -6.81
CA ASN A 89 12.29 -19.65 -6.56
C ASN A 89 11.25 -20.75 -6.80
N GLU A 90 11.59 -21.74 -7.63
CA GLU A 90 10.67 -22.83 -7.96
C GLU A 90 10.24 -23.64 -6.75
N ASN A 91 11.14 -23.89 -5.81
CA ASN A 91 10.81 -24.65 -4.62
C ASN A 91 9.74 -23.95 -3.79
N TRP A 92 9.84 -22.61 -3.64
CA TRP A 92 8.84 -21.83 -2.95
C TRP A 92 7.51 -21.87 -3.72
N GLN A 93 7.55 -21.66 -5.03
CA GLN A 93 6.34 -21.63 -5.88
C GLN A 93 5.59 -22.96 -5.84
N ASN A 94 6.31 -24.06 -5.65
CA ASN A 94 5.74 -25.40 -5.64
C ASN A 94 5.24 -25.86 -4.27
N LEU A 95 5.37 -25.03 -3.23
CA LEU A 95 4.84 -25.36 -1.89
C LEU A 95 3.32 -25.50 -1.91
N ALA A 96 2.63 -24.79 -2.79
CA ALA A 96 1.21 -24.93 -3.02
C ALA A 96 0.91 -24.61 -4.47
N GLY A 97 -0.06 -25.29 -5.07
CA GLY A 97 -0.35 -25.13 -6.49
C GLY A 97 -0.81 -23.73 -6.91
N TRP A 98 -1.28 -22.93 -5.96
CA TRP A 98 -1.79 -21.58 -6.24
C TRP A 98 -0.75 -20.47 -6.04
N LEU A 99 0.40 -20.76 -5.37
CA LEU A 99 1.37 -19.72 -4.98
C LEU A 99 1.92 -18.94 -6.17
N LYS A 100 2.26 -19.63 -7.25
CA LYS A 100 2.87 -18.99 -8.42
C LYS A 100 1.98 -17.90 -9.04
N GLU A 101 0.67 -18.12 -9.04
CA GLU A 101 -0.30 -17.21 -9.63
C GLU A 101 -0.85 -16.20 -8.62
N SER A 102 -0.48 -16.32 -7.35
CA SER A 102 -0.97 -15.47 -6.27
C SER A 102 -0.41 -14.05 -6.36
N THR A 103 -1.02 -13.14 -5.60
CA THR A 103 -0.53 -11.78 -5.44
C THR A 103 0.92 -11.79 -4.94
N GLN A 104 1.24 -12.65 -3.97
CA GLN A 104 2.57 -12.80 -3.41
C GLN A 104 3.59 -13.30 -4.45
N GLY A 105 3.16 -14.20 -5.35
CA GLY A 105 4.04 -14.80 -6.33
C GLY A 105 4.28 -13.93 -7.56
N ARG A 106 3.29 -13.17 -7.99
CA ARG A 106 3.32 -12.45 -9.25
C ARG A 106 3.78 -11.00 -9.15
N LEU A 107 3.52 -10.32 -8.04
CA LEU A 107 3.78 -8.89 -7.91
C LEU A 107 5.06 -8.62 -7.12
N GLU A 108 6.00 -7.91 -7.74
CA GLU A 108 7.28 -7.59 -7.11
C GLU A 108 7.12 -6.67 -5.89
N ASN A 109 6.11 -5.80 -5.89
CA ASN A 109 5.94 -4.80 -4.84
C ASN A 109 4.96 -5.20 -3.74
N TYR A 110 4.24 -6.33 -3.87
CA TYR A 110 3.23 -6.72 -2.89
C TYR A 110 3.84 -7.00 -1.51
N ASN A 111 4.79 -7.94 -1.45
CA ASN A 111 5.41 -8.29 -0.17
C ASN A 111 6.25 -7.16 0.40
N PRO A 112 7.06 -6.43 -0.39
CA PRO A 112 7.77 -5.26 0.14
C PRO A 112 6.83 -4.22 0.73
N LEU A 113 5.69 -3.94 0.10
CA LEU A 113 4.70 -3.01 0.62
C LEU A 113 4.11 -3.48 1.94
N VAL A 114 3.67 -4.75 2.00
CA VAL A 114 3.06 -5.31 3.20
C VAL A 114 4.05 -5.30 4.37
N MET A 115 5.30 -5.70 4.14
CA MET A 115 6.33 -5.73 5.18
C MET A 115 6.75 -4.33 5.63
N SER A 116 6.59 -3.32 4.78
CA SER A 116 6.97 -1.94 5.09
C SER A 116 5.93 -1.20 5.93
N LYS A 117 4.75 -1.74 6.12
CA LYS A 117 3.68 -1.06 6.87
C LYS A 117 4.09 -0.66 8.29
N VAL A 118 4.90 -1.48 8.95
CA VAL A 118 5.39 -1.15 10.30
C VAL A 118 6.28 0.10 10.30
N PHE A 119 7.07 0.30 9.25
CA PHE A 119 7.91 1.48 9.12
C PHE A 119 7.09 2.73 8.84
N LEU A 120 6.04 2.61 8.04
CA LEU A 120 5.11 3.70 7.77
C LEU A 120 4.38 4.12 9.03
N LEU A 121 3.94 3.16 9.85
CA LEU A 121 3.31 3.45 11.14
C LEU A 121 4.27 4.18 12.08
N HIS A 122 5.53 3.77 12.11
CA HIS A 122 6.55 4.42 12.91
C HIS A 122 6.76 5.87 12.46
N ASP A 123 6.89 6.10 11.16
CA ASP A 123 7.04 7.44 10.60
C ASP A 123 5.84 8.32 10.96
N ALA A 124 4.64 7.78 10.82
CA ALA A 124 3.40 8.49 11.15
C ALA A 124 3.36 8.89 12.63
N LYS A 125 3.78 8.01 13.53
CA LYS A 125 3.84 8.28 14.96
C LYS A 125 4.75 9.48 15.25
N ILE A 126 5.91 9.54 14.61
CA ILE A 126 6.84 10.65 14.79
C ILE A 126 6.23 11.96 14.31
N MET A 127 5.55 11.93 13.16
CA MET A 127 4.96 13.12 12.55
C MET A 127 3.72 13.63 13.28
N ASP A 128 3.01 12.74 13.97
CA ASP A 128 1.78 13.07 14.68
C ASP A 128 2.02 13.60 16.10
N SER A 129 3.23 13.52 16.58
CA SER A 129 3.58 13.94 17.94
C SER A 129 3.91 15.43 18.08
#